data_22e613617dfa340c1ff78d4d8172cc78
#
_entry.id   22e613617dfa340c1ff78d4d8172cc78
#
_cell.length_a   1.000
_cell.length_b   1.000
_cell.length_c   1.000
_cell.angle_alpha   90.00
_cell.angle_beta   90.00
_cell.angle_gamma   90.00
#
_symmetry.space_group_name_H-M   'P 1'
#
loop_
_entity.id
_entity.type
_entity.pdbx_description
1 polymer ?
#
loop_
_entity_poly.entity_id
_entity_poly.type
_entity_poly.pdbx_seq_one_letter_code
_entity_poly.pdbx_strand_id
1 'polypeptide(L)'
;VTFTRRVRTGVASFALALLACVALPSTSALAVVNGTDTVGDRVIGSNAALRRSAPDLACPAGILETADGTVLWARDADGPRAMASTTKIMTAVVVLERARLDDVVTVRRSASRIGESGVGLRAGERITVRDLLEAMLIHSGNDAAEALAEHVAGSSEAFVRLMDEKADQLDLRNTRYTNPHGLDEPGHHTSAEDLAALARYAMRDPEFRRIVASVSATMPAPGGGARRLETSNLLLGQYQGLIGVKTGWTNEAGYCLVSAARRDGVELYGVVLGARSEGSRFRQTVALLDWGFEHYRWRQVTTEGVVVGSVAARDWVDVSIPARVSESTAVPVFDLAGRVGTRVSLPDGVDSPVALGRRLGTLTVSQGDRLLVQVPIEAARQVERPTWAQKIWFAMVRSWRAVAR
;
A
#
# COMPACT_ATOMS: atom_id res chain seq x y z
N VAL A 1 -68.65 21.50 44.42
CA VAL A 1 -68.05 21.26 43.12
C VAL A 1 -66.69 20.58 43.35
N THR A 2 -66.73 19.26 43.21
CA THR A 2 -65.64 18.34 43.53
C THR A 2 -64.76 18.15 42.29
N PHE A 3 -63.46 18.44 42.34
CA PHE A 3 -62.50 18.12 41.30
C PHE A 3 -61.60 16.93 41.75
N THR A 4 -61.86 15.76 41.16
CA THR A 4 -61.03 14.58 41.31
C THR A 4 -59.85 14.62 40.29
N ARG A 5 -58.66 14.66 40.81
CA ARG A 5 -57.38 14.62 40.04
C ARG A 5 -57.00 13.15 39.77
N ARG A 6 -57.12 12.71 38.53
CA ARG A 6 -56.56 11.43 38.06
C ARG A 6 -55.09 11.61 37.72
N VAL A 7 -54.21 10.90 38.44
CA VAL A 7 -52.81 10.73 38.08
C VAL A 7 -52.69 9.73 36.94
N ARG A 8 -52.24 10.17 35.77
CA ARG A 8 -51.85 9.29 34.64
C ARG A 8 -50.35 9.03 34.80
N THR A 9 -50.00 7.80 35.09
CA THR A 9 -48.66 7.24 34.94
C THR A 9 -48.34 7.10 33.45
N GLY A 10 -47.46 7.96 32.96
CA GLY A 10 -46.89 7.87 31.64
C GLY A 10 -45.70 6.89 31.67
N VAL A 11 -45.89 5.73 31.05
CA VAL A 11 -44.81 4.81 30.72
C VAL A 11 -44.09 5.40 29.51
N ALA A 12 -42.87 5.88 29.73
CA ALA A 12 -42.00 6.31 28.63
C ALA A 12 -41.47 5.06 27.91
N SER A 13 -41.98 4.79 26.77
CA SER A 13 -41.43 3.79 25.84
C SER A 13 -40.12 4.31 25.26
N PHE A 14 -39.00 3.74 25.70
CA PHE A 14 -37.70 3.91 25.03
C PHE A 14 -37.75 3.12 23.72
N ALA A 15 -37.84 3.83 22.62
CA ALA A 15 -37.67 3.24 21.30
C ALA A 15 -36.20 2.86 21.11
N LEU A 16 -35.95 1.55 21.19
CA LEU A 16 -34.67 0.94 20.83
C LEU A 16 -34.59 0.99 19.29
N ALA A 17 -33.77 1.88 18.74
CA ALA A 17 -33.45 1.84 17.31
C ALA A 17 -32.55 0.63 17.04
N LEU A 18 -33.18 -0.54 16.80
CA LEU A 18 -32.51 -1.70 16.21
C LEU A 18 -32.16 -1.35 14.77
N LEU A 19 -30.88 -1.14 14.47
CA LEU A 19 -30.39 -1.23 13.11
C LEU A 19 -30.58 -2.69 12.67
N ALA A 20 -31.61 -2.94 11.87
CA ALA A 20 -31.86 -4.22 11.24
C ALA A 20 -30.73 -4.51 10.23
N CYS A 21 -29.72 -5.28 10.66
CA CYS A 21 -28.87 -6.01 9.72
C CYS A 21 -29.71 -7.11 9.07
N VAL A 22 -30.21 -6.87 7.86
CA VAL A 22 -30.78 -7.91 7.02
C VAL A 22 -29.65 -8.88 6.67
N ALA A 23 -29.60 -9.99 7.37
CA ALA A 23 -28.73 -11.11 7.06
C ALA A 23 -29.32 -11.85 5.86
N LEU A 24 -28.72 -11.69 4.69
CA LEU A 24 -28.86 -12.64 3.59
C LEU A 24 -27.79 -13.73 3.75
N PRO A 25 -28.09 -15.01 3.44
CA PRO A 25 -27.15 -16.10 3.67
C PRO A 25 -25.98 -15.96 2.71
N SER A 26 -24.78 -15.75 3.24
CA SER A 26 -23.53 -15.78 2.49
C SER A 26 -22.84 -17.12 2.71
N THR A 27 -23.14 -18.08 1.86
CA THR A 27 -22.17 -19.13 1.55
C THR A 27 -21.32 -18.62 0.39
N SER A 28 -20.14 -18.13 0.68
CA SER A 28 -19.07 -17.98 -0.29
C SER A 28 -17.78 -18.40 0.39
N ALA A 29 -17.44 -19.66 0.18
CA ALA A 29 -16.12 -20.19 0.46
C ALA A 29 -15.09 -19.33 -0.30
N LEU A 30 -14.10 -18.81 0.41
CA LEU A 30 -12.87 -18.32 -0.17
C LEU A 30 -12.21 -19.48 -0.92
N ALA A 31 -12.33 -19.49 -2.24
CA ALA A 31 -11.49 -20.33 -3.07
C ALA A 31 -10.08 -19.74 -2.98
N VAL A 32 -9.23 -20.39 -2.20
CA VAL A 32 -7.78 -20.32 -2.39
C VAL A 32 -7.55 -20.89 -3.79
N VAL A 33 -7.32 -20.03 -4.77
CA VAL A 33 -6.97 -20.47 -6.12
C VAL A 33 -5.51 -20.89 -6.08
N ASN A 34 -5.30 -22.16 -5.80
CA ASN A 34 -4.06 -22.85 -6.14
C ASN A 34 -4.08 -23.12 -7.64
N GLY A 35 -3.07 -22.63 -8.33
CA GLY A 35 -2.56 -23.25 -9.55
C GLY A 35 -3.13 -22.73 -10.87
N THR A 36 -2.24 -22.29 -11.71
CA THR A 36 -2.24 -22.47 -13.19
C THR A 36 -3.54 -22.19 -13.94
N ASP A 37 -4.02 -20.95 -13.89
CA ASP A 37 -4.87 -20.41 -14.94
C ASP A 37 -4.05 -19.39 -15.75
N THR A 38 -3.46 -19.89 -16.82
CA THR A 38 -2.93 -19.09 -17.92
C THR A 38 -4.09 -18.33 -18.56
N VAL A 39 -3.92 -17.01 -18.69
CA VAL A 39 -4.79 -16.10 -19.43
C VAL A 39 -6.07 -15.69 -18.69
N GLY A 40 -5.96 -14.67 -17.86
CA GLY A 40 -7.11 -13.96 -17.31
C GLY A 40 -6.65 -12.86 -16.37
N ASP A 41 -7.18 -11.66 -16.56
CA ASP A 41 -6.96 -10.56 -15.62
C ASP A 41 -7.41 -10.97 -14.23
N ARG A 42 -6.50 -10.93 -13.26
CA ARG A 42 -6.82 -11.16 -11.85
C ARG A 42 -7.23 -9.82 -11.23
N VAL A 43 -8.47 -9.73 -10.81
CA VAL A 43 -8.95 -8.66 -9.94
C VAL A 43 -9.28 -9.28 -8.60
N ILE A 44 -8.81 -8.69 -7.49
CA ILE A 44 -9.10 -9.22 -6.16
C ILE A 44 -10.59 -9.09 -5.88
N GLY A 45 -11.25 -10.24 -5.73
CA GLY A 45 -12.66 -10.38 -5.43
C GLY A 45 -13.43 -11.12 -6.51
N SER A 46 -14.16 -12.14 -6.12
CA SER A 46 -14.94 -13.03 -6.98
C SER A 46 -16.21 -12.41 -7.58
N ASN A 47 -16.32 -11.08 -7.62
CA ASN A 47 -17.53 -10.40 -8.06
C ASN A 47 -17.50 -10.14 -9.58
N ALA A 48 -18.52 -10.60 -10.30
CA ALA A 48 -18.68 -10.35 -11.75
C ALA A 48 -18.75 -8.84 -12.11
N ALA A 49 -19.15 -7.98 -11.18
CA ALA A 49 -19.11 -6.53 -11.35
C ALA A 49 -17.67 -6.00 -11.47
N LEU A 50 -16.72 -6.61 -10.79
CA LEU A 50 -15.29 -6.30 -10.79
C LEU A 50 -14.64 -6.56 -12.14
N ARG A 51 -14.89 -7.73 -12.70
CA ARG A 51 -14.33 -8.07 -14.01
C ARG A 51 -14.84 -7.16 -15.12
N ARG A 52 -16.02 -6.55 -14.94
CA ARG A 52 -16.60 -5.60 -15.89
C ARG A 52 -16.12 -4.16 -15.72
N SER A 53 -15.63 -3.78 -14.53
CA SER A 53 -15.11 -2.44 -14.27
C SER A 53 -13.59 -2.32 -14.52
N ALA A 54 -12.87 -3.46 -14.55
CA ALA A 54 -11.44 -3.46 -14.78
C ALA A 54 -11.09 -2.83 -16.13
N PRO A 55 -10.02 -2.02 -16.21
CA PRO A 55 -9.65 -1.38 -17.46
C PRO A 55 -9.20 -2.43 -18.48
N ASP A 56 -9.69 -2.30 -19.73
CA ASP A 56 -9.20 -3.12 -20.83
C ASP A 56 -7.85 -2.58 -21.29
N LEU A 57 -6.78 -3.19 -20.79
CA LEU A 57 -5.41 -2.83 -21.14
C LEU A 57 -4.86 -3.73 -22.24
N ALA A 58 -4.17 -3.14 -23.21
CA ALA A 58 -3.56 -3.89 -24.31
C ALA A 58 -2.13 -4.37 -24.00
N CYS A 59 -1.58 -4.09 -22.81
CA CYS A 59 -0.27 -4.59 -22.42
C CYS A 59 -0.31 -6.10 -22.18
N PRO A 60 0.77 -6.82 -22.55
CA PRO A 60 0.84 -8.27 -22.32
C PRO A 60 0.98 -8.64 -20.83
N ALA A 61 1.59 -7.76 -20.02
CA ALA A 61 1.69 -7.96 -18.58
C ALA A 61 1.60 -6.65 -17.80
N GLY A 62 1.10 -6.72 -16.58
CA GLY A 62 1.00 -5.57 -15.69
C GLY A 62 0.39 -5.91 -14.35
N ILE A 63 0.52 -4.97 -13.42
CA ILE A 63 -0.06 -5.08 -12.05
C ILE A 63 -0.40 -3.70 -11.53
N LEU A 64 -1.40 -3.65 -10.67
CA LEU A 64 -1.69 -2.51 -9.80
C LEU A 64 -1.79 -3.01 -8.37
N GLU A 65 -1.04 -2.39 -7.48
CA GLU A 65 -1.07 -2.71 -6.05
C GLU A 65 -1.01 -1.47 -5.17
N THR A 66 -1.36 -1.64 -3.92
CA THR A 66 -1.26 -0.61 -2.90
C THR A 66 0.13 -0.59 -2.25
N ALA A 67 0.42 0.43 -1.44
CA ALA A 67 1.70 0.56 -0.74
C ALA A 67 2.01 -0.62 0.22
N ASP A 68 1.00 -1.35 0.69
CA ASP A 68 1.17 -2.55 1.51
C ASP A 68 1.27 -3.85 0.70
N GLY A 69 1.27 -3.76 -0.63
CA GLY A 69 1.39 -4.90 -1.54
C GLY A 69 0.07 -5.64 -1.81
N THR A 70 -1.08 -5.06 -1.41
CA THR A 70 -2.37 -5.62 -1.81
C THR A 70 -2.58 -5.42 -3.30
N VAL A 71 -2.64 -6.51 -4.05
CA VAL A 71 -2.87 -6.49 -5.50
C VAL A 71 -4.33 -6.10 -5.78
N LEU A 72 -4.57 -5.07 -6.57
CA LEU A 72 -5.90 -4.62 -7.00
C LEU A 72 -6.27 -5.18 -8.37
N TRP A 73 -5.30 -5.24 -9.29
CA TRP A 73 -5.42 -5.78 -10.63
C TRP A 73 -4.11 -6.42 -11.07
N ALA A 74 -4.16 -7.51 -11.82
CA ALA A 74 -2.99 -8.16 -12.38
C ALA A 74 -3.32 -8.87 -13.70
N ARG A 75 -2.38 -8.84 -14.65
CA ARG A 75 -2.38 -9.59 -15.90
C ARG A 75 -0.99 -10.15 -16.13
N ASP A 76 -0.83 -11.48 -16.25
CA ASP A 76 0.45 -12.17 -16.47
C ASP A 76 1.58 -11.53 -15.64
N ALA A 77 1.28 -11.27 -14.34
CA ALA A 77 2.12 -10.43 -13.50
C ALA A 77 3.39 -11.16 -13.02
N ASP A 78 3.37 -12.47 -12.98
CA ASP A 78 4.47 -13.36 -12.57
C ASP A 78 5.30 -13.88 -13.76
N GLY A 79 4.82 -13.68 -15.01
CA GLY A 79 5.53 -14.13 -16.22
C GLY A 79 6.85 -13.36 -16.44
N PRO A 80 8.01 -14.08 -16.66
CA PRO A 80 9.29 -13.44 -16.95
C PRO A 80 9.26 -12.67 -18.28
N ARG A 81 9.77 -11.41 -18.27
CA ARG A 81 9.81 -10.53 -19.46
C ARG A 81 11.05 -9.66 -19.44
N ALA A 82 11.50 -9.27 -20.63
CA ALA A 82 12.49 -8.23 -20.78
C ALA A 82 11.97 -6.92 -20.15
N MET A 83 12.84 -6.19 -19.47
CA MET A 83 12.46 -5.09 -18.58
C MET A 83 12.98 -3.71 -19.01
N ALA A 84 13.90 -3.67 -19.98
CA ALA A 84 14.56 -2.43 -20.40
C ALA A 84 15.12 -1.62 -19.21
N SER A 85 15.11 -0.31 -19.31
CA SER A 85 15.63 0.61 -18.27
C SER A 85 14.88 0.61 -16.94
N THR A 86 13.82 -0.21 -16.73
CA THR A 86 13.26 -0.42 -15.40
C THR A 86 14.26 -1.14 -14.46
N THR A 87 15.26 -1.84 -15.04
CA THR A 87 16.47 -2.36 -14.39
C THR A 87 17.13 -1.35 -13.45
N LYS A 88 17.17 -0.08 -13.85
CA LYS A 88 17.84 1.00 -13.10
C LYS A 88 17.23 1.27 -11.74
N ILE A 89 16.04 0.75 -11.44
CA ILE A 89 15.47 0.78 -10.09
C ILE A 89 16.35 -0.07 -9.16
N MET A 90 16.70 -1.31 -9.55
CA MET A 90 17.59 -2.17 -8.78
C MET A 90 19.00 -1.58 -8.67
N THR A 91 19.51 -1.03 -9.78
CA THR A 91 20.81 -0.37 -9.78
C THR A 91 20.86 0.75 -8.75
N ALA A 92 19.81 1.59 -8.69
CA ALA A 92 19.73 2.66 -7.71
C ALA A 92 19.63 2.13 -6.28
N VAL A 93 18.86 1.07 -6.03
CA VAL A 93 18.75 0.43 -4.71
C VAL A 93 20.12 -0.03 -4.22
N VAL A 94 20.85 -0.78 -5.04
CA VAL A 94 22.19 -1.28 -4.67
C VAL A 94 23.18 -0.13 -4.44
N VAL A 95 23.14 0.91 -5.28
CA VAL A 95 24.01 2.09 -5.13
C VAL A 95 23.71 2.84 -3.84
N LEU A 96 22.44 3.13 -3.55
CA LEU A 96 22.03 3.87 -2.33
C LEU A 96 22.38 3.12 -1.05
N GLU A 97 22.37 1.79 -1.08
CA GLU A 97 22.75 0.98 0.08
C GLU A 97 24.27 0.86 0.30
N ARG A 98 25.10 1.12 -0.72
CA ARG A 98 26.54 0.79 -0.69
C ARG A 98 27.49 1.96 -0.92
N ALA A 99 27.00 3.09 -1.42
CA ALA A 99 27.80 4.27 -1.69
C ALA A 99 27.23 5.51 -0.99
N ARG A 100 28.09 6.49 -0.74
CA ARG A 100 27.66 7.79 -0.21
C ARG A 100 27.35 8.71 -1.39
N LEU A 101 26.30 9.53 -1.24
CA LEU A 101 25.88 10.45 -2.30
C LEU A 101 26.97 11.44 -2.75
N ASP A 102 27.87 11.82 -1.82
CA ASP A 102 28.94 12.79 -2.06
C ASP A 102 30.25 12.12 -2.52
N ASP A 103 30.30 10.78 -2.64
CA ASP A 103 31.47 10.09 -3.20
C ASP A 103 31.66 10.52 -4.65
N VAL A 104 32.94 10.71 -5.01
CA VAL A 104 33.31 11.13 -6.37
C VAL A 104 33.71 9.94 -7.20
N VAL A 105 32.91 9.67 -8.21
CA VAL A 105 33.14 8.63 -9.21
C VAL A 105 34.08 9.16 -10.30
N THR A 106 35.12 8.40 -10.64
CA THR A 106 35.92 8.64 -11.85
C THR A 106 35.38 7.72 -12.96
N VAL A 107 34.80 8.32 -13.99
CA VAL A 107 34.20 7.60 -15.13
C VAL A 107 35.27 6.82 -15.88
N ARG A 108 35.07 5.50 -15.98
CA ARG A 108 35.97 4.65 -16.77
C ARG A 108 35.63 4.70 -18.27
N ARG A 109 36.55 4.23 -19.09
CA ARG A 109 36.36 4.19 -20.56
C ARG A 109 35.21 3.25 -20.97
N SER A 110 34.99 2.16 -20.23
CA SER A 110 33.85 1.24 -20.40
C SER A 110 32.51 1.98 -20.29
N ALA A 111 32.25 2.66 -19.19
CA ALA A 111 31.03 3.42 -18.97
C ALA A 111 30.82 4.49 -20.05
N SER A 112 31.88 5.22 -20.44
CA SER A 112 31.79 6.26 -21.49
C SER A 112 31.48 5.72 -22.90
N ARG A 113 31.47 4.40 -23.11
CA ARG A 113 31.21 3.73 -24.38
C ARG A 113 29.88 3.00 -24.46
N ILE A 114 29.17 2.92 -23.34
CA ILE A 114 27.84 2.31 -23.32
C ILE A 114 26.93 3.10 -24.23
N GLY A 115 26.31 2.38 -25.19
CA GLY A 115 25.46 2.98 -26.23
C GLY A 115 24.05 3.29 -25.77
N GLU A 116 23.25 3.73 -26.72
CA GLU A 116 21.84 4.12 -26.63
C GLU A 116 21.62 5.35 -25.72
N SER A 117 20.76 5.27 -24.69
CA SER A 117 20.48 6.39 -23.81
C SER A 117 21.68 6.73 -22.93
N GLY A 118 22.30 7.88 -23.11
CA GLY A 118 23.44 8.35 -22.30
C GLY A 118 23.41 9.85 -22.07
N VAL A 119 24.09 10.31 -21.03
CA VAL A 119 24.27 11.74 -20.72
C VAL A 119 25.59 12.27 -21.24
N GLY A 120 26.33 11.48 -22.02
CA GLY A 120 27.58 11.84 -22.65
C GLY A 120 28.76 11.96 -21.66
N LEU A 121 28.89 11.00 -20.74
CA LEU A 121 30.02 10.91 -19.84
C LEU A 121 31.32 10.69 -20.58
N ARG A 122 32.40 11.30 -20.11
CA ARG A 122 33.74 11.15 -20.71
C ARG A 122 34.67 10.39 -19.78
N ALA A 123 35.51 9.53 -20.33
CA ALA A 123 36.50 8.82 -19.56
C ALA A 123 37.42 9.81 -18.79
N GLY A 124 37.63 9.57 -17.51
CA GLY A 124 38.36 10.43 -16.59
C GLY A 124 37.54 11.56 -15.97
N GLU A 125 36.29 11.75 -16.36
CA GLU A 125 35.38 12.73 -15.76
C GLU A 125 35.13 12.37 -14.28
N ARG A 126 35.04 13.36 -13.42
CA ARG A 126 34.78 13.19 -11.99
C ARG A 126 33.42 13.78 -11.64
N ILE A 127 32.52 12.94 -11.17
CA ILE A 127 31.12 13.27 -10.91
C ILE A 127 30.69 12.62 -9.60
N THR A 128 29.79 13.25 -8.84
CA THR A 128 29.28 12.67 -7.61
C THR A 128 28.32 11.50 -7.87
N VAL A 129 28.20 10.58 -6.91
CA VAL A 129 27.17 9.50 -6.94
C VAL A 129 25.78 10.10 -7.09
N ARG A 130 25.50 11.22 -6.41
CA ARG A 130 24.21 11.95 -6.51
C ARG A 130 23.89 12.36 -7.96
N ASP A 131 24.82 13.04 -8.61
CA ASP A 131 24.64 13.52 -9.99
C ASP A 131 24.44 12.35 -10.96
N LEU A 132 25.17 11.25 -10.76
CA LEU A 132 25.02 10.04 -11.57
C LEU A 132 23.69 9.33 -11.33
N LEU A 133 23.20 9.28 -10.08
CA LEU A 133 21.85 8.76 -9.79
C LEU A 133 20.76 9.59 -10.47
N GLU A 134 20.86 10.92 -10.43
CA GLU A 134 19.97 11.81 -11.15
C GLU A 134 20.03 11.59 -12.67
N ALA A 135 21.22 11.48 -13.24
CA ALA A 135 21.43 11.17 -14.65
C ALA A 135 20.81 9.82 -15.06
N MET A 136 20.99 8.80 -14.21
CA MET A 136 20.47 7.45 -14.44
C MET A 136 18.96 7.37 -14.30
N LEU A 137 18.37 7.97 -13.27
CA LEU A 137 16.94 7.81 -12.98
C LEU A 137 16.06 8.79 -13.77
N ILE A 138 16.48 10.06 -13.89
CA ILE A 138 15.71 11.11 -14.59
C ILE A 138 15.84 10.94 -16.11
N HIS A 139 17.08 10.98 -16.63
CA HIS A 139 17.35 10.93 -18.07
C HIS A 139 17.47 9.52 -18.62
N SER A 140 17.56 8.52 -17.74
CA SER A 140 17.78 7.12 -18.10
C SER A 140 19.18 6.80 -18.63
N GLY A 141 20.22 7.55 -18.23
CA GLY A 141 21.61 7.37 -18.73
C GLY A 141 22.16 5.97 -18.44
N ASN A 142 22.51 5.24 -19.52
CA ASN A 142 23.16 3.92 -19.44
C ASN A 142 24.60 4.06 -18.99
N ASP A 143 25.30 5.10 -19.47
CA ASP A 143 26.66 5.44 -19.08
C ASP A 143 26.76 5.79 -17.59
N ALA A 144 25.77 6.45 -17.04
CA ALA A 144 25.67 6.73 -15.60
C ALA A 144 25.42 5.45 -14.78
N ALA A 145 24.56 4.54 -15.25
CA ALA A 145 24.34 3.26 -14.59
C ALA A 145 25.60 2.42 -14.51
N GLU A 146 26.34 2.31 -15.63
CA GLU A 146 27.60 1.59 -15.71
C GLU A 146 28.68 2.22 -14.81
N ALA A 147 28.82 3.56 -14.84
CA ALA A 147 29.79 4.26 -13.99
C ALA A 147 29.54 4.04 -12.48
N LEU A 148 28.27 4.03 -12.08
CA LEU A 148 27.86 3.72 -10.69
C LEU A 148 28.16 2.26 -10.33
N ALA A 149 27.86 1.32 -11.20
CA ALA A 149 28.13 -0.10 -11.01
C ALA A 149 29.63 -0.37 -10.83
N GLU A 150 30.47 0.19 -11.71
CA GLU A 150 31.92 0.08 -11.64
C GLU A 150 32.50 0.74 -10.38
N HIS A 151 31.91 1.85 -9.91
CA HIS A 151 32.33 2.51 -8.68
C HIS A 151 32.03 1.65 -7.45
N VAL A 152 30.83 1.07 -7.36
CA VAL A 152 30.40 0.32 -6.17
C VAL A 152 31.06 -1.05 -6.09
N ALA A 153 31.22 -1.75 -7.20
CA ALA A 153 31.65 -3.16 -7.22
C ALA A 153 32.95 -3.42 -7.94
N GLY A 154 33.54 -2.41 -8.55
CA GLY A 154 34.79 -2.56 -9.30
C GLY A 154 34.62 -3.02 -10.75
N SER A 155 33.52 -3.71 -11.09
CA SER A 155 33.15 -4.08 -12.45
C SER A 155 31.63 -4.28 -12.58
N SER A 156 31.11 -4.26 -13.83
CA SER A 156 29.71 -4.51 -14.14
C SER A 156 29.27 -5.90 -13.67
N GLU A 157 30.07 -6.93 -13.93
CA GLU A 157 29.78 -8.32 -13.55
C GLU A 157 29.71 -8.51 -12.01
N ALA A 158 30.60 -7.81 -11.28
CA ALA A 158 30.58 -7.83 -9.82
C ALA A 158 29.31 -7.12 -9.29
N PHE A 159 28.91 -6.05 -9.95
CA PHE A 159 27.69 -5.33 -9.58
C PHE A 159 26.42 -6.12 -9.87
N VAL A 160 26.36 -6.82 -11.00
CA VAL A 160 25.26 -7.71 -11.36
C VAL A 160 25.05 -8.79 -10.28
N ARG A 161 26.11 -9.37 -9.73
CA ARG A 161 25.99 -10.30 -8.60
C ARG A 161 25.32 -9.64 -7.38
N LEU A 162 25.63 -8.37 -7.08
CA LEU A 162 24.96 -7.63 -6.00
C LEU A 162 23.48 -7.36 -6.30
N MET A 163 23.14 -7.12 -7.57
CA MET A 163 21.74 -6.97 -8.00
C MET A 163 20.95 -8.28 -7.81
N ASP A 164 21.53 -9.42 -8.21
CA ASP A 164 20.91 -10.73 -8.04
C ASP A 164 20.79 -11.10 -6.55
N GLU A 165 21.83 -10.84 -5.74
CA GLU A 165 21.76 -11.04 -4.28
C GLU A 165 20.65 -10.19 -3.65
N LYS A 166 20.46 -8.96 -4.12
CA LYS A 166 19.37 -8.09 -3.67
C LYS A 166 18.01 -8.60 -4.14
N ALA A 167 17.90 -9.12 -5.36
CA ALA A 167 16.68 -9.74 -5.85
C ALA A 167 16.26 -10.94 -4.99
N ASP A 168 17.23 -11.80 -4.64
CA ASP A 168 17.01 -12.95 -3.75
C ASP A 168 16.57 -12.47 -2.33
N GLN A 169 17.20 -11.42 -1.77
CA GLN A 169 16.83 -10.83 -0.47
C GLN A 169 15.39 -10.26 -0.46
N LEU A 170 14.92 -9.76 -1.59
CA LEU A 170 13.58 -9.18 -1.76
C LEU A 170 12.54 -10.21 -2.25
N ASP A 171 12.93 -11.50 -2.40
CA ASP A 171 12.09 -12.59 -2.91
C ASP A 171 11.54 -12.33 -4.32
N LEU A 172 12.34 -11.67 -5.20
CA LEU A 172 12.00 -11.39 -6.59
C LEU A 172 12.30 -12.62 -7.45
N ARG A 173 11.38 -13.57 -7.44
CA ARG A 173 11.61 -14.96 -7.94
C ARG A 173 11.72 -15.06 -9.46
N ASN A 174 11.16 -14.11 -10.19
CA ASN A 174 11.14 -14.07 -11.64
C ASN A 174 12.05 -12.97 -12.19
N THR A 175 13.10 -12.61 -11.44
CA THR A 175 14.02 -11.53 -11.78
C THR A 175 15.44 -12.02 -11.83
N ARG A 176 16.15 -11.68 -12.91
CA ARG A 176 17.56 -11.95 -13.10
C ARG A 176 18.19 -10.80 -13.86
N TYR A 177 19.39 -10.40 -13.46
CA TYR A 177 20.13 -9.32 -14.06
C TYR A 177 21.37 -9.82 -14.79
N THR A 178 21.70 -9.19 -15.93
CA THR A 178 22.95 -9.44 -16.66
C THR A 178 23.77 -8.15 -16.85
N ASN A 179 23.10 -6.99 -16.69
CA ASN A 179 23.74 -5.69 -16.76
C ASN A 179 23.01 -4.65 -15.86
N PRO A 180 23.64 -3.51 -15.50
CA PRO A 180 23.05 -2.53 -14.61
C PRO A 180 22.13 -1.51 -15.29
N HIS A 181 22.02 -1.51 -16.62
CA HIS A 181 21.33 -0.45 -17.38
C HIS A 181 20.05 -0.91 -18.09
N GLY A 182 19.89 -2.20 -18.36
CA GLY A 182 18.68 -2.77 -18.96
C GLY A 182 18.68 -2.86 -20.48
N LEU A 183 19.83 -2.90 -21.15
CA LEU A 183 19.95 -3.28 -22.56
C LEU A 183 19.62 -4.76 -22.71
N ASP A 184 19.06 -5.13 -23.86
CA ASP A 184 18.67 -6.51 -24.16
C ASP A 184 19.86 -7.44 -24.11
N GLU A 185 19.80 -8.48 -23.30
CA GLU A 185 20.83 -9.49 -23.13
C GLU A 185 20.17 -10.81 -22.67
N PRO A 186 20.60 -11.97 -23.22
CA PRO A 186 20.02 -13.27 -22.84
C PRO A 186 20.05 -13.49 -21.33
N GLY A 187 18.90 -13.81 -20.76
CA GLY A 187 18.74 -14.04 -19.32
C GLY A 187 18.41 -12.80 -18.50
N HIS A 188 18.37 -11.61 -19.10
CA HIS A 188 17.98 -10.36 -18.43
C HIS A 188 16.45 -10.21 -18.40
N HIS A 189 15.82 -10.56 -17.30
CA HIS A 189 14.35 -10.55 -17.18
C HIS A 189 13.85 -10.21 -15.79
N THR A 190 12.57 -9.84 -15.73
CA THR A 190 11.81 -9.61 -14.50
C THR A 190 10.34 -9.94 -14.74
N SER A 191 9.50 -9.83 -13.69
CA SER A 191 8.05 -9.87 -13.80
C SER A 191 7.42 -8.53 -13.37
N ALA A 192 6.14 -8.32 -13.69
CA ALA A 192 5.44 -7.11 -13.26
C ALA A 192 5.27 -7.10 -11.72
N GLU A 193 5.06 -8.26 -11.12
CA GLU A 193 4.95 -8.42 -9.67
C GLU A 193 6.27 -8.08 -8.97
N ASP A 194 7.39 -8.62 -9.46
CA ASP A 194 8.72 -8.33 -8.91
C ASP A 194 9.08 -6.85 -9.03
N LEU A 195 8.77 -6.22 -10.19
CA LEU A 195 9.01 -4.78 -10.37
C LEU A 195 8.15 -3.91 -9.44
N ALA A 196 6.92 -4.29 -9.18
CA ALA A 196 6.07 -3.58 -8.23
C ALA A 196 6.62 -3.70 -6.80
N ALA A 197 7.02 -4.91 -6.38
CA ALA A 197 7.67 -5.15 -5.10
C ALA A 197 8.98 -4.36 -4.95
N LEU A 198 9.83 -4.37 -5.99
CA LEU A 198 11.07 -3.59 -6.05
C LEU A 198 10.80 -2.08 -5.97
N ALA A 199 9.80 -1.58 -6.69
CA ALA A 199 9.42 -0.17 -6.67
C ALA A 199 8.95 0.26 -5.27
N ARG A 200 8.09 -0.54 -4.61
CA ARG A 200 7.67 -0.28 -3.24
C ARG A 200 8.84 -0.24 -2.26
N TYR A 201 9.82 -1.14 -2.44
CA TYR A 201 11.02 -1.14 -1.64
C TYR A 201 11.86 0.13 -1.87
N ALA A 202 12.17 0.44 -3.14
CA ALA A 202 12.99 1.60 -3.52
C ALA A 202 12.36 2.94 -3.09
N MET A 203 11.03 3.06 -3.18
CA MET A 203 10.29 4.25 -2.78
C MET A 203 10.26 4.52 -1.26
N ARG A 204 10.80 3.62 -0.42
CA ARG A 204 11.01 3.88 1.01
C ARG A 204 12.22 4.78 1.24
N ASP A 205 13.20 4.75 0.33
CA ASP A 205 14.36 5.63 0.40
C ASP A 205 13.96 7.06 -0.03
N PRO A 206 14.17 8.07 0.82
CA PRO A 206 13.74 9.44 0.54
C PRO A 206 14.50 10.08 -0.63
N GLU A 207 15.76 9.70 -0.86
CA GLU A 207 16.54 10.24 -1.97
C GLU A 207 16.12 9.62 -3.30
N PHE A 208 15.90 8.30 -3.34
CA PHE A 208 15.30 7.66 -4.51
C PHE A 208 13.98 8.33 -4.88
N ARG A 209 13.08 8.47 -3.90
CA ARG A 209 11.76 9.10 -4.06
C ARG A 209 11.85 10.53 -4.60
N ARG A 210 12.80 11.31 -4.08
CA ARG A 210 13.06 12.68 -4.54
C ARG A 210 13.47 12.71 -6.01
N ILE A 211 14.44 11.85 -6.38
CA ILE A 211 15.01 11.82 -7.74
C ILE A 211 13.94 11.40 -8.77
N VAL A 212 13.22 10.30 -8.53
CA VAL A 212 12.25 9.78 -9.51
C VAL A 212 10.99 10.64 -9.65
N ALA A 213 10.72 11.54 -8.69
CA ALA A 213 9.66 12.55 -8.78
C ALA A 213 10.09 13.83 -9.51
N SER A 214 11.38 13.98 -9.85
CA SER A 214 11.91 15.17 -10.49
C SER A 214 11.65 15.18 -12.01
N VAL A 215 11.09 16.27 -12.51
CA VAL A 215 10.84 16.47 -13.94
C VAL A 215 12.14 16.76 -14.71
N SER A 216 13.08 17.43 -14.05
CA SER A 216 14.40 17.77 -14.59
C SER A 216 15.41 17.96 -13.46
N ALA A 217 16.69 17.83 -13.82
CA ALA A 217 17.83 18.20 -12.97
C ALA A 217 18.96 18.78 -13.83
N THR A 218 20.01 19.24 -13.16
CA THR A 218 21.21 19.76 -13.84
C THR A 218 22.43 19.15 -13.17
N MET A 219 23.31 18.54 -13.97
CA MET A 219 24.57 17.99 -13.51
C MET A 219 25.77 18.72 -14.13
N PRO A 220 26.95 18.73 -13.51
CA PRO A 220 28.15 19.30 -14.09
C PRO A 220 28.49 18.69 -15.46
N ALA A 221 29.12 19.50 -16.31
CA ALA A 221 29.70 19.06 -17.57
C ALA A 221 31.17 19.42 -17.67
N PRO A 222 32.00 18.68 -18.45
CA PRO A 222 33.37 19.00 -18.67
C PRO A 222 33.57 20.43 -19.18
N GLY A 223 34.63 21.12 -18.67
CA GLY A 223 34.92 22.50 -19.06
C GLY A 223 34.11 23.56 -18.32
N GLY A 224 33.44 23.22 -17.23
CA GLY A 224 32.67 24.16 -16.38
C GLY A 224 31.26 24.43 -16.88
N GLY A 225 30.75 23.63 -17.84
CA GLY A 225 29.37 23.69 -18.29
C GLY A 225 28.41 22.88 -17.42
N ALA A 226 27.15 22.80 -17.86
CA ALA A 226 26.12 21.99 -17.24
C ALA A 226 25.37 21.15 -18.27
N ARG A 227 24.98 19.92 -17.90
CA ARG A 227 24.06 19.06 -18.64
C ARG A 227 22.68 19.18 -18.03
N ARG A 228 21.69 19.49 -18.84
CA ARG A 228 20.28 19.44 -18.42
C ARG A 228 19.79 18.02 -18.60
N LEU A 229 19.23 17.48 -17.53
CA LEU A 229 18.57 16.20 -17.48
C LEU A 229 17.06 16.43 -17.56
N GLU A 230 16.37 15.71 -18.41
CA GLU A 230 14.91 15.77 -18.52
C GLU A 230 14.34 14.38 -18.36
N THR A 231 13.18 14.29 -17.67
CA THR A 231 12.54 13.00 -17.44
C THR A 231 11.99 12.41 -18.72
N SER A 232 12.14 11.10 -18.87
CA SER A 232 11.48 10.33 -19.93
C SER A 232 10.04 9.91 -19.53
N ASN A 233 9.60 10.20 -18.31
CA ASN A 233 8.25 9.93 -17.84
C ASN A 233 7.33 11.13 -18.06
N LEU A 234 6.67 11.18 -19.21
CA LEU A 234 5.81 12.30 -19.61
C LEU A 234 4.57 12.48 -18.74
N LEU A 235 4.26 11.55 -17.84
CA LEU A 235 3.17 11.71 -16.86
C LEU A 235 3.59 12.55 -15.65
N LEU A 236 4.89 12.69 -15.37
CA LEU A 236 5.36 13.54 -14.26
C LEU A 236 5.01 15.02 -14.54
N GLY A 237 4.37 15.64 -13.56
CA GLY A 237 3.85 17.01 -13.67
C GLY A 237 2.56 17.15 -14.51
N GLN A 238 2.09 16.07 -15.17
CA GLN A 238 0.86 16.05 -15.96
C GLN A 238 -0.25 15.24 -15.28
N TYR A 239 0.08 14.08 -14.72
CA TYR A 239 -0.88 13.23 -14.02
C TYR A 239 -0.91 13.59 -12.52
N GLN A 240 -2.10 13.95 -12.03
CA GLN A 240 -2.27 14.37 -10.64
C GLN A 240 -1.80 13.28 -9.67
N GLY A 241 -0.87 13.64 -8.80
CA GLY A 241 -0.37 12.79 -7.74
C GLY A 241 0.71 11.79 -8.19
N LEU A 242 1.18 11.79 -9.45
CA LEU A 242 2.30 10.93 -9.86
C LEU A 242 3.60 11.37 -9.16
N ILE A 243 4.30 10.39 -8.57
CA ILE A 243 5.53 10.59 -7.80
C ILE A 243 6.71 9.72 -8.29
N GLY A 244 6.59 9.10 -9.43
CA GLY A 244 7.63 8.27 -10.06
C GLY A 244 7.03 7.19 -10.94
N VAL A 245 7.78 6.15 -11.37
CA VAL A 245 9.12 5.74 -10.94
C VAL A 245 10.08 5.71 -12.14
N LYS A 246 9.90 4.79 -13.12
CA LYS A 246 10.86 4.58 -14.21
C LYS A 246 10.20 4.08 -15.48
N THR A 247 10.57 4.69 -16.59
CA THR A 247 10.25 4.22 -17.94
C THR A 247 11.33 3.25 -18.44
N GLY A 248 10.97 2.40 -19.38
CA GLY A 248 11.90 1.56 -20.13
C GLY A 248 11.45 1.36 -21.57
N TRP A 249 12.40 1.15 -22.46
CA TRP A 249 12.15 0.73 -23.84
C TRP A 249 13.38 0.04 -24.40
N THR A 250 13.17 -1.09 -25.03
CA THR A 250 14.08 -1.78 -25.95
C THR A 250 13.24 -2.49 -27.00
N ASN A 251 13.89 -3.05 -28.01
CA ASN A 251 13.19 -3.82 -29.03
C ASN A 251 12.51 -5.06 -28.47
N GLU A 252 13.14 -5.75 -27.52
CA GLU A 252 12.63 -6.96 -26.89
C GLU A 252 11.54 -6.64 -25.83
N ALA A 253 11.82 -5.66 -24.96
CA ALA A 253 10.90 -5.31 -23.89
C ALA A 253 9.63 -4.59 -24.34
N GLY A 254 9.64 -3.90 -25.48
CA GLY A 254 8.62 -2.91 -25.82
C GLY A 254 8.63 -1.73 -24.84
N TYR A 255 7.53 -1.02 -24.75
CA TYR A 255 7.43 0.15 -23.87
C TYR A 255 6.95 -0.25 -22.47
N CYS A 256 7.79 0.01 -21.47
CA CYS A 256 7.57 -0.34 -20.07
C CYS A 256 7.45 0.92 -19.19
N LEU A 257 6.62 0.86 -18.15
CA LEU A 257 6.52 1.90 -17.12
C LEU A 257 6.21 1.27 -15.76
N VAL A 258 7.08 1.57 -14.81
CA VAL A 258 6.79 1.41 -13.39
C VAL A 258 6.37 2.78 -12.86
N SER A 259 5.19 2.85 -12.26
CA SER A 259 4.59 4.10 -11.76
C SER A 259 4.26 4.01 -10.28
N ALA A 260 4.36 5.15 -9.59
CA ALA A 260 3.83 5.35 -8.25
C ALA A 260 3.03 6.66 -8.24
N ALA A 261 1.84 6.62 -7.67
CA ALA A 261 0.99 7.80 -7.56
C ALA A 261 0.32 7.88 -6.19
N ARG A 262 0.15 9.10 -5.67
CA ARG A 262 -0.46 9.33 -4.36
C ARG A 262 -1.57 10.38 -4.45
N ARG A 263 -2.78 10.00 -4.00
CA ARG A 263 -3.95 10.89 -3.87
C ARG A 263 -4.63 10.64 -2.53
N ASP A 264 -4.97 11.69 -1.82
CA ASP A 264 -5.76 11.63 -0.57
C ASP A 264 -5.22 10.60 0.45
N GLY A 265 -3.89 10.50 0.57
CA GLY A 265 -3.22 9.55 1.47
C GLY A 265 -3.19 8.09 0.98
N VAL A 266 -3.81 7.78 -0.15
CA VAL A 266 -3.67 6.49 -0.85
C VAL A 266 -2.48 6.55 -1.79
N GLU A 267 -1.61 5.54 -1.74
CA GLU A 267 -0.48 5.39 -2.65
C GLU A 267 -0.60 4.06 -3.41
N LEU A 268 -0.57 4.15 -4.74
CA LEU A 268 -0.70 3.02 -5.66
C LEU A 268 0.56 2.86 -6.50
N TYR A 269 0.91 1.62 -6.77
CA TYR A 269 2.01 1.21 -7.63
C TYR A 269 1.46 0.47 -8.84
N GLY A 270 1.76 0.97 -10.03
CA GLY A 270 1.32 0.38 -11.29
C GLY A 270 2.50 -0.01 -12.16
N VAL A 271 2.46 -1.20 -12.75
CA VAL A 271 3.44 -1.67 -13.72
C VAL A 271 2.74 -2.04 -15.01
N VAL A 272 3.24 -1.51 -16.12
CA VAL A 272 2.83 -1.83 -17.50
C VAL A 272 4.07 -2.29 -18.25
N LEU A 273 4.08 -3.53 -18.76
CA LEU A 273 5.17 -4.10 -19.53
C LEU A 273 4.71 -4.42 -20.96
N GLY A 274 5.61 -4.23 -21.93
CA GLY A 274 5.40 -4.65 -23.29
C GLY A 274 4.35 -3.85 -24.08
N ALA A 275 4.07 -2.61 -23.72
CA ALA A 275 3.15 -1.78 -24.50
C ALA A 275 3.71 -1.53 -25.90
N ARG A 276 2.81 -1.49 -26.92
CA ARG A 276 3.18 -1.42 -28.34
C ARG A 276 3.75 -0.07 -28.78
N SER A 277 3.51 1.00 -28.02
CA SER A 277 4.02 2.34 -28.32
C SER A 277 4.17 3.16 -27.04
N GLU A 278 4.96 4.22 -27.12
CA GLU A 278 5.14 5.16 -26.01
C GLU A 278 3.82 5.73 -25.52
N GLY A 279 2.98 6.25 -26.42
CA GLY A 279 1.67 6.78 -26.04
C GLY A 279 0.73 5.73 -25.45
N SER A 280 0.83 4.46 -25.89
CA SER A 280 0.05 3.35 -25.33
C SER A 280 0.47 3.06 -23.89
N ARG A 281 1.77 3.03 -23.59
CA ARG A 281 2.31 2.87 -22.25
C ARG A 281 1.69 3.88 -21.27
N PHE A 282 1.69 5.15 -21.63
CA PHE A 282 1.16 6.21 -20.78
C PHE A 282 -0.36 6.13 -20.63
N ARG A 283 -1.11 5.92 -21.71
CA ARG A 283 -2.58 5.78 -21.63
C ARG A 283 -3.01 4.62 -20.75
N GLN A 284 -2.33 3.47 -20.87
CA GLN A 284 -2.65 2.29 -20.06
C GLN A 284 -2.32 2.51 -18.58
N THR A 285 -1.20 3.18 -18.29
CA THR A 285 -0.84 3.52 -16.91
C THR A 285 -1.87 4.48 -16.30
N VAL A 286 -2.31 5.50 -17.04
CA VAL A 286 -3.37 6.41 -16.58
C VAL A 286 -4.66 5.66 -16.29
N ALA A 287 -5.12 4.84 -17.25
CA ALA A 287 -6.36 4.06 -17.07
C ALA A 287 -6.28 3.12 -15.84
N LEU A 288 -5.11 2.50 -15.62
CA LEU A 288 -4.89 1.61 -14.49
C LEU A 288 -4.91 2.35 -13.15
N LEU A 289 -4.22 3.48 -13.06
CA LEU A 289 -4.17 4.31 -11.84
C LEU A 289 -5.53 4.97 -11.55
N ASP A 290 -6.21 5.50 -12.56
CA ASP A 290 -7.52 6.12 -12.39
C ASP A 290 -8.55 5.11 -11.88
N TRP A 291 -8.58 3.91 -12.46
CA TRP A 291 -9.42 2.82 -11.97
C TRP A 291 -9.10 2.46 -10.50
N GLY A 292 -7.81 2.39 -10.14
CA GLY A 292 -7.40 2.14 -8.77
C GLY A 292 -7.90 3.19 -7.80
N PHE A 293 -7.72 4.48 -8.11
CA PHE A 293 -8.18 5.59 -7.26
C PHE A 293 -9.71 5.74 -7.27
N GLU A 294 -10.41 5.33 -8.31
CA GLU A 294 -11.86 5.31 -8.33
C GLU A 294 -12.43 4.32 -7.32
N HIS A 295 -11.81 3.14 -7.19
CA HIS A 295 -12.31 2.04 -6.37
C HIS A 295 -11.62 1.90 -5.02
N TYR A 296 -10.44 2.49 -4.79
CA TYR A 296 -9.71 2.46 -3.52
C TYR A 296 -9.71 3.85 -2.88
N ARG A 297 -10.60 4.05 -1.91
CA ARG A 297 -10.85 5.36 -1.30
C ARG A 297 -11.09 5.27 0.20
N TRP A 298 -10.86 6.38 0.88
CA TRP A 298 -11.14 6.51 2.30
C TRP A 298 -12.64 6.41 2.60
N ARG A 299 -12.98 5.57 3.59
CA ARG A 299 -14.32 5.47 4.15
C ARG A 299 -14.27 5.55 5.66
N GLN A 300 -15.15 6.33 6.26
CA GLN A 300 -15.36 6.31 7.70
C GLN A 300 -15.97 4.97 8.11
N VAL A 301 -15.27 4.24 8.98
CA VAL A 301 -15.65 2.89 9.40
C VAL A 301 -16.05 2.82 10.87
N THR A 302 -15.68 3.82 11.66
CA THR A 302 -16.13 3.99 13.05
C THR A 302 -16.51 5.43 13.32
N THR A 303 -17.44 5.63 14.27
CA THR A 303 -17.86 6.96 14.74
C THR A 303 -17.73 6.99 16.25
N GLU A 304 -17.04 8.00 16.77
CA GLU A 304 -16.87 8.23 18.22
C GLU A 304 -18.21 8.32 18.94
N GLY A 305 -18.27 7.76 20.13
CA GLY A 305 -19.45 7.81 20.99
C GLY A 305 -20.53 6.78 20.65
N VAL A 306 -20.46 6.09 19.50
CA VAL A 306 -21.42 5.03 19.16
C VAL A 306 -21.31 3.88 20.15
N VAL A 307 -22.44 3.55 20.83
CA VAL A 307 -22.52 2.42 21.75
C VAL A 307 -22.63 1.12 20.95
N VAL A 308 -21.67 0.23 21.15
CA VAL A 308 -21.54 -1.05 20.41
C VAL A 308 -21.81 -2.28 21.27
N GLY A 309 -22.12 -2.08 22.54
CA GLY A 309 -22.44 -3.15 23.49
C GLY A 309 -22.48 -2.65 24.92
N SER A 310 -22.48 -3.58 25.87
CA SER A 310 -22.41 -3.27 27.30
C SER A 310 -21.65 -4.35 28.06
N VAL A 311 -21.04 -3.99 29.16
CA VAL A 311 -20.28 -4.88 30.05
C VAL A 311 -20.89 -4.85 31.45
N ALA A 312 -21.10 -6.01 32.09
CA ALA A 312 -21.66 -6.07 33.43
C ALA A 312 -20.65 -5.54 34.46
N ALA A 313 -21.13 -4.77 35.45
CA ALA A 313 -20.35 -4.46 36.64
C ALA A 313 -20.52 -5.63 37.65
N ARG A 314 -19.46 -6.48 37.77
CA ARG A 314 -19.56 -7.77 38.53
C ARG A 314 -19.93 -7.64 39.98
N ASP A 315 -19.54 -6.59 40.64
CA ASP A 315 -19.77 -6.28 42.04
C ASP A 315 -21.10 -5.55 42.28
N TRP A 316 -21.83 -5.21 41.23
CA TRP A 316 -23.18 -4.66 41.26
C TRP A 316 -24.23 -5.71 40.84
N VAL A 317 -25.49 -5.47 41.20
CA VAL A 317 -26.64 -6.23 40.69
C VAL A 317 -27.33 -5.41 39.61
N ASP A 318 -27.52 -6.02 38.43
CA ASP A 318 -28.23 -5.43 37.29
C ASP A 318 -27.66 -4.09 36.80
N VAL A 319 -26.36 -3.84 37.00
CA VAL A 319 -25.66 -2.67 36.47
C VAL A 319 -24.83 -3.07 35.29
N SER A 320 -25.14 -2.49 34.16
CA SER A 320 -24.43 -2.68 32.86
C SER A 320 -23.80 -1.36 32.45
N ILE A 321 -22.57 -1.40 31.99
CA ILE A 321 -21.78 -0.25 31.57
C ILE A 321 -21.85 -0.19 30.07
N PRO A 322 -22.48 0.83 29.45
CA PRO A 322 -22.47 0.99 28.01
C PRO A 322 -21.02 1.15 27.50
N ALA A 323 -20.70 0.42 26.47
CA ALA A 323 -19.40 0.39 25.83
C ALA A 323 -19.49 1.14 24.49
N ARG A 324 -18.74 2.24 24.36
CA ARG A 324 -18.76 3.11 23.18
C ARG A 324 -17.42 3.10 22.44
N VAL A 325 -17.48 3.39 21.17
CA VAL A 325 -16.28 3.61 20.32
C VAL A 325 -15.55 4.86 20.80
N SER A 326 -14.22 4.76 20.96
CA SER A 326 -13.39 5.85 21.52
C SER A 326 -13.08 6.95 20.52
N GLU A 327 -13.09 6.65 19.19
CA GLU A 327 -12.69 7.60 18.16
C GLU A 327 -13.36 7.31 16.82
N SER A 328 -13.53 8.37 16.02
CA SER A 328 -13.93 8.26 14.63
C SER A 328 -12.72 7.92 13.76
N THR A 329 -12.79 6.84 13.00
CA THR A 329 -11.68 6.39 12.15
C THR A 329 -12.15 6.19 10.72
N ALA A 330 -11.38 6.74 9.77
CA ALA A 330 -11.50 6.46 8.36
C ALA A 330 -10.31 5.61 7.90
N VAL A 331 -10.55 4.68 7.00
CA VAL A 331 -9.52 3.81 6.40
C VAL A 331 -9.72 3.70 4.89
N PRO A 332 -8.64 3.45 4.12
CA PRO A 332 -8.81 3.18 2.70
C PRO A 332 -9.43 1.80 2.50
N VAL A 333 -10.48 1.76 1.70
CA VAL A 333 -11.28 0.57 1.39
C VAL A 333 -11.31 0.38 -0.11
N PHE A 334 -11.09 -0.85 -0.56
CA PHE A 334 -11.29 -1.24 -1.96
C PHE A 334 -12.71 -1.76 -2.12
N ASP A 335 -13.61 -0.97 -2.73
CA ASP A 335 -15.04 -1.28 -2.77
C ASP A 335 -15.35 -2.58 -3.51
N LEU A 336 -14.40 -3.12 -4.22
CA LEU A 336 -14.52 -4.36 -4.96
C LEU A 336 -14.01 -5.59 -4.18
N ALA A 337 -13.30 -5.43 -3.06
CA ALA A 337 -12.81 -6.53 -2.22
C ALA A 337 -13.85 -7.10 -1.23
N GLY A 338 -15.14 -6.81 -1.45
CA GLY A 338 -16.21 -7.30 -0.59
C GLY A 338 -16.61 -6.34 0.53
N ARG A 339 -17.44 -6.82 1.45
CA ARG A 339 -18.01 -5.98 2.51
C ARG A 339 -17.02 -5.72 3.64
N VAL A 340 -17.06 -4.51 4.17
CA VAL A 340 -16.41 -4.20 5.44
C VAL A 340 -17.26 -4.78 6.58
N GLY A 341 -16.63 -5.59 7.41
CA GLY A 341 -17.23 -6.20 8.60
C GLY A 341 -16.66 -5.62 9.88
N THR A 342 -17.44 -5.68 10.96
CA THR A 342 -17.01 -5.27 12.28
C THR A 342 -17.18 -6.41 13.28
N ARG A 343 -16.22 -6.55 14.19
CA ARG A 343 -16.28 -7.50 15.32
C ARG A 343 -16.01 -6.76 16.62
N VAL A 344 -16.93 -6.86 17.57
CA VAL A 344 -16.80 -6.32 18.92
C VAL A 344 -16.24 -7.40 19.84
N SER A 345 -15.18 -7.08 20.58
CA SER A 345 -14.62 -7.93 21.64
C SER A 345 -14.71 -7.18 22.97
N LEU A 346 -15.58 -7.66 23.84
CA LEU A 346 -15.80 -7.13 25.20
C LEU A 346 -15.71 -8.28 26.22
N PRO A 347 -15.24 -8.03 27.45
CA PRO A 347 -15.32 -8.99 28.52
C PRO A 347 -16.78 -9.14 29.01
N ASP A 348 -17.12 -10.29 29.60
CA ASP A 348 -18.45 -10.52 30.20
C ASP A 348 -18.77 -9.58 31.34
N GLY A 349 -17.75 -9.08 32.05
CA GLY A 349 -17.90 -8.14 33.15
C GLY A 349 -16.57 -7.57 33.64
N VAL A 350 -16.66 -6.45 34.34
CA VAL A 350 -15.53 -5.76 35.00
C VAL A 350 -15.88 -5.38 36.41
N ASP A 351 -14.85 -5.32 37.28
CA ASP A 351 -15.03 -4.88 38.64
C ASP A 351 -15.00 -3.34 38.74
N SER A 352 -15.84 -2.78 39.61
CA SER A 352 -15.84 -1.35 39.89
C SER A 352 -14.68 -0.95 40.85
N PRO A 353 -14.16 0.29 40.80
CA PRO A 353 -14.70 1.43 40.08
C PRO A 353 -14.33 1.36 38.58
N VAL A 354 -15.23 1.81 37.74
CA VAL A 354 -14.98 2.00 36.30
C VAL A 354 -15.10 3.49 36.02
N ALA A 355 -13.98 4.09 35.63
CA ALA A 355 -13.97 5.49 35.23
C ALA A 355 -14.60 5.67 33.83
N LEU A 356 -15.21 6.83 33.57
CA LEU A 356 -15.59 7.24 32.24
C LEU A 356 -14.36 7.19 31.33
N GLY A 357 -14.48 6.64 30.11
CA GLY A 357 -13.37 6.51 29.17
C GLY A 357 -12.40 5.34 29.45
N ARG A 358 -12.62 4.54 30.54
CA ARG A 358 -11.81 3.33 30.76
C ARG A 358 -11.98 2.38 29.60
N ARG A 359 -10.85 1.91 29.00
CA ARG A 359 -10.86 0.89 27.96
C ARG A 359 -11.52 -0.40 28.46
N LEU A 360 -12.53 -0.86 27.74
CA LEU A 360 -13.29 -2.09 28.02
C LEU A 360 -12.99 -3.21 27.01
N GLY A 361 -12.64 -2.86 25.77
CA GLY A 361 -12.44 -3.84 24.73
C GLY A 361 -11.91 -3.25 23.44
N THR A 362 -12.17 -3.93 22.33
CA THR A 362 -11.71 -3.54 21.01
C THR A 362 -12.78 -3.80 19.96
N LEU A 363 -12.96 -2.83 19.05
CA LEU A 363 -13.70 -2.97 17.82
C LEU A 363 -12.69 -3.27 16.69
N THR A 364 -12.82 -4.43 16.07
CA THR A 364 -12.00 -4.81 14.92
C THR A 364 -12.81 -4.59 13.65
N VAL A 365 -12.23 -3.86 12.69
CA VAL A 365 -12.80 -3.63 11.37
C VAL A 365 -11.96 -4.38 10.34
N SER A 366 -12.59 -5.20 9.51
CA SER A 366 -11.92 -5.99 8.46
C SER A 366 -12.69 -5.95 7.16
N GLN A 367 -12.00 -6.24 6.06
CA GLN A 367 -12.58 -6.45 4.73
C GLN A 367 -12.12 -7.81 4.21
N GLY A 368 -13.03 -8.77 4.15
CA GLY A 368 -12.65 -10.18 4.03
C GLY A 368 -11.72 -10.58 5.19
N ASP A 369 -10.59 -11.20 4.89
CA ASP A 369 -9.59 -11.60 5.90
C ASP A 369 -8.60 -10.48 6.25
N ARG A 370 -8.64 -9.35 5.52
CA ARG A 370 -7.74 -8.23 5.75
C ARG A 370 -8.21 -7.40 6.93
N LEU A 371 -7.37 -7.29 7.95
CA LEU A 371 -7.55 -6.32 9.04
C LEU A 371 -7.35 -4.90 8.50
N LEU A 372 -8.37 -4.03 8.68
CA LEU A 372 -8.28 -2.62 8.31
C LEU A 372 -7.82 -1.77 9.49
N VAL A 373 -8.49 -1.91 10.65
CA VAL A 373 -8.17 -1.15 11.86
C VAL A 373 -8.73 -1.83 13.11
N GLN A 374 -8.09 -1.54 14.25
CA GLN A 374 -8.62 -1.86 15.58
C GLN A 374 -8.77 -0.57 16.38
N VAL A 375 -9.99 -0.32 16.87
CA VAL A 375 -10.33 0.87 17.63
C VAL A 375 -10.68 0.47 19.07
N PRO A 376 -10.18 1.17 20.09
CA PRO A 376 -10.57 0.92 21.47
C PRO A 376 -12.06 1.16 21.69
N ILE A 377 -12.64 0.34 22.57
CA ILE A 377 -13.98 0.54 23.11
C ILE A 377 -13.85 0.93 24.57
N GLU A 378 -14.54 1.97 24.98
CA GLU A 378 -14.44 2.56 26.31
C GLU A 378 -15.78 2.63 27.05
N ALA A 379 -15.72 2.79 28.38
CA ALA A 379 -16.88 2.99 29.22
C ALA A 379 -17.55 4.34 28.94
N ALA A 380 -18.84 4.31 28.54
CA ALA A 380 -19.63 5.50 28.28
C ALA A 380 -20.20 6.13 29.54
N ARG A 381 -20.05 5.48 30.67
CA ARG A 381 -20.40 6.03 32.00
C ARG A 381 -19.46 5.54 33.07
N GLN A 382 -19.35 6.33 34.16
CA GLN A 382 -18.66 5.98 35.38
C GLN A 382 -19.55 5.06 36.26
N VAL A 383 -18.92 4.11 36.94
CA VAL A 383 -19.55 3.26 37.96
C VAL A 383 -18.66 3.26 39.20
N GLU A 384 -19.17 3.77 40.29
CA GLU A 384 -18.46 3.82 41.56
C GLU A 384 -18.41 2.44 42.24
N ARG A 385 -17.56 2.29 43.27
CA ARG A 385 -17.56 1.08 44.13
C ARG A 385 -18.84 1.02 44.91
N PRO A 386 -19.49 -0.16 45.04
CA PRO A 386 -20.62 -0.30 45.96
C PRO A 386 -20.14 -0.13 47.40
N THR A 387 -20.97 0.55 48.22
CA THR A 387 -20.76 0.68 49.67
C THR A 387 -20.85 -0.69 50.35
N TRP A 388 -20.33 -0.80 51.58
CA TRP A 388 -20.40 -2.05 52.31
C TRP A 388 -21.86 -2.55 52.52
N ALA A 389 -22.79 -1.63 52.75
CA ALA A 389 -24.21 -1.96 52.88
C ALA A 389 -24.82 -2.49 51.57
N GLN A 390 -24.46 -1.88 50.42
CA GLN A 390 -24.87 -2.37 49.10
C GLN A 390 -24.29 -3.75 48.79
N LYS A 391 -23.04 -4.03 49.19
CA LYS A 391 -22.42 -5.36 48.99
C LYS A 391 -23.19 -6.45 49.75
N ILE A 392 -23.59 -6.20 51.00
CA ILE A 392 -24.40 -7.13 51.76
C ILE A 392 -25.76 -7.37 51.08
N TRP A 393 -26.43 -6.28 50.69
CA TRP A 393 -27.70 -6.36 49.98
C TRP A 393 -27.58 -7.17 48.67
N PHE A 394 -26.57 -6.91 47.89
CA PHE A 394 -26.32 -7.63 46.62
C PHE A 394 -26.03 -9.12 46.84
N ALA A 395 -25.29 -9.46 47.90
CA ALA A 395 -25.07 -10.85 48.28
C ALA A 395 -26.40 -11.57 48.63
N MET A 396 -27.29 -10.94 49.40
CA MET A 396 -28.62 -11.48 49.70
C MET A 396 -29.46 -11.67 48.46
N VAL A 397 -29.50 -10.68 47.54
CA VAL A 397 -30.25 -10.75 46.29
C VAL A 397 -29.73 -11.89 45.40
N ARG A 398 -28.41 -12.06 45.29
CA ARG A 398 -27.82 -13.17 44.51
C ARG A 398 -28.14 -14.54 45.11
N SER A 399 -28.03 -14.69 46.41
CA SER A 399 -28.39 -15.93 47.11
C SER A 399 -29.86 -16.28 46.91
N TRP A 400 -30.78 -15.29 47.05
CA TRP A 400 -32.19 -15.49 46.82
C TRP A 400 -32.49 -15.91 45.36
N ARG A 401 -31.87 -15.26 44.36
CA ARG A 401 -32.03 -15.62 42.95
C ARG A 401 -31.45 -17.01 42.60
N ALA A 402 -30.44 -17.48 43.34
CA ALA A 402 -29.88 -18.82 43.17
C ALA A 402 -30.81 -19.93 43.74
N VAL A 403 -31.62 -19.62 44.77
CA VAL A 403 -32.59 -20.56 45.39
C VAL A 403 -33.92 -20.56 44.60
N ALA A 404 -34.26 -19.45 43.94
CA ALA A 404 -35.53 -19.28 43.23
C ALA A 404 -35.48 -19.81 41.75
N ARG A 405 -34.35 -20.35 41.30
CA ARG A 405 -34.17 -21.07 40.03
C ARG A 405 -34.14 -22.58 40.27
#